data_2149cd190754d1a9bcd7e0e2d93766c4
#
_entry.id   2149cd190754d1a9bcd7e0e2d93766c4
#
_cell.length_a   1.000
_cell.length_b   1.000
_cell.length_c   1.000
_cell.angle_alpha   90.00
_cell.angle_beta   90.00
_cell.angle_gamma   90.00
#
_symmetry.space_group_name_H-M   'P 1'
#
loop_
_entity.id
_entity.type
_entity.pdbx_description
1 polymer ?
#
loop_
_entity_poly.entity_id
_entity_poly.type
_entity_poly.pdbx_seq_one_letter_code
_entity_poly.pdbx_strand_id
1 'polypeptide(L)'
;MSDMNSGVSVLMTAFNGMPYLRPAVESILQQTFEDFEFIIVNDGSTEDSTREFLDSITDPRVRVFHEPNRGTAGGSNFGLQHCKRKYIARMDADDISLPTRLAEQYEFMEVNPDVSLVGTQLQIIGEENLGIEVQLPTEHETIYNALLTLDHGMNHGSCFYRNELIQEIGGYWKVHKFHDDWDMFLRMGEVGRLANLPKILFHYRTLPGSLVGSRWREMREYFQYSVDCAKRRAAGQSELEPEEFFATLANRPWLTRAIESLGIYSLAQYRIATAEICAQQKLRGYSRLGWAALCSPKRTFNRIARILSINSQRKKVAQAE
;
A
#
# COMPACT_ATOMS: atom_id res chain seq x y z
N MET A 1 29.11 16.67 5.49
CA MET A 1 28.26 15.86 6.36
C MET A 1 26.83 16.24 6.03
N SER A 2 26.08 15.41 5.26
CA SER A 2 24.68 15.67 5.01
C SER A 2 23.95 15.56 6.35
N ASP A 3 23.19 16.60 6.68
CA ASP A 3 22.40 16.66 7.91
C ASP A 3 21.49 15.43 7.96
N MET A 4 21.67 14.57 8.98
CA MET A 4 20.81 13.40 9.19
C MET A 4 19.33 13.77 9.47
N ASN A 5 19.05 15.08 9.50
CA ASN A 5 17.73 15.66 9.77
C ASN A 5 16.98 16.14 8.51
N SER A 6 17.47 15.86 7.30
CA SER A 6 16.81 16.27 6.06
C SER A 6 16.78 15.14 5.03
N GLY A 7 16.06 15.35 3.93
CA GLY A 7 16.02 14.45 2.78
C GLY A 7 15.13 13.21 2.96
N VAL A 8 15.20 12.31 1.98
CA VAL A 8 14.33 11.15 1.84
C VAL A 8 15.14 9.88 1.67
N SER A 9 14.82 8.83 2.43
CA SER A 9 15.24 7.45 2.12
C SER A 9 14.12 6.79 1.32
N VAL A 10 14.35 6.47 0.06
CA VAL A 10 13.42 5.61 -0.68
C VAL A 10 13.71 4.16 -0.29
N LEU A 11 12.68 3.41 0.09
CA LEU A 11 12.78 2.02 0.50
C LEU A 11 12.00 1.11 -0.44
N MET A 12 12.70 0.20 -1.11
CA MET A 12 12.13 -0.82 -1.98
C MET A 12 12.57 -2.21 -1.52
N THR A 13 11.62 -3.16 -1.50
CA THR A 13 11.92 -4.59 -1.38
C THR A 13 11.56 -5.28 -2.69
N ALA A 14 12.45 -6.12 -3.22
CA ALA A 14 12.28 -6.83 -4.47
C ALA A 14 12.44 -8.34 -4.29
N PHE A 15 11.55 -9.12 -4.90
CA PHE A 15 11.64 -10.56 -5.02
C PHE A 15 11.16 -10.98 -6.41
N ASN A 16 12.07 -11.50 -7.26
CA ASN A 16 11.77 -11.90 -8.63
C ASN A 16 11.03 -10.80 -9.42
N GLY A 17 11.60 -9.58 -9.42
CA GLY A 17 10.86 -8.38 -9.84
C GLY A 17 10.88 -8.11 -11.35
N MET A 18 11.67 -8.85 -12.16
CA MET A 18 11.75 -8.60 -13.60
C MET A 18 10.47 -9.05 -14.34
N PRO A 19 10.05 -8.34 -15.40
CA PRO A 19 10.71 -7.18 -16.03
C PRO A 19 10.34 -5.81 -15.40
N TYR A 20 9.47 -5.75 -14.39
CA TYR A 20 8.90 -4.49 -13.88
C TYR A 20 9.85 -3.74 -12.93
N LEU A 21 10.82 -4.42 -12.34
CA LEU A 21 11.79 -3.82 -11.41
C LEU A 21 12.60 -2.69 -12.07
N ARG A 22 13.03 -2.86 -13.33
CA ARG A 22 13.78 -1.82 -14.02
C ARG A 22 13.00 -0.50 -14.14
N PRO A 23 11.80 -0.44 -14.72
CA PRO A 23 11.03 0.80 -14.79
C PRO A 23 10.67 1.35 -13.39
N ALA A 24 10.48 0.51 -12.38
CA ALA A 24 10.24 0.96 -11.02
C ALA A 24 11.46 1.70 -10.45
N VAL A 25 12.67 1.14 -10.57
CA VAL A 25 13.92 1.78 -10.16
C VAL A 25 14.16 3.07 -10.93
N GLU A 26 14.02 3.05 -12.25
CA GLU A 26 14.22 4.23 -13.11
C GLU A 26 13.25 5.36 -12.73
N SER A 27 12.00 5.06 -12.36
CA SER A 27 11.02 6.06 -11.94
C SER A 27 11.42 6.81 -10.65
N ILE A 28 12.18 6.16 -9.78
CA ILE A 28 12.76 6.80 -8.59
C ILE A 28 14.01 7.62 -8.94
N LEU A 29 14.89 7.10 -9.78
CA LEU A 29 16.11 7.82 -10.19
C LEU A 29 15.81 9.11 -10.95
N GLN A 30 14.65 9.19 -11.61
CA GLN A 30 14.15 10.33 -12.40
C GLN A 30 13.29 11.31 -11.60
N GLN A 31 13.22 11.18 -10.26
CA GLN A 31 12.49 12.13 -9.44
C GLN A 31 13.10 13.54 -9.50
N THR A 32 12.24 14.56 -9.47
CA THR A 32 12.66 15.97 -9.46
C THR A 32 13.27 16.41 -8.12
N PHE A 33 13.01 15.68 -7.07
CA PHE A 33 13.63 15.87 -5.75
C PHE A 33 14.96 15.12 -5.73
N GLU A 34 16.08 15.81 -5.47
CA GLU A 34 17.45 15.29 -5.62
C GLU A 34 18.05 14.78 -4.31
N ASP A 35 17.64 15.32 -3.14
CA ASP A 35 18.21 14.96 -1.82
C ASP A 35 17.63 13.66 -1.27
N PHE A 36 17.89 12.54 -1.96
CA PHE A 36 17.46 11.22 -1.48
C PHE A 36 18.58 10.18 -1.55
N GLU A 37 18.47 9.16 -0.72
CA GLU A 37 19.14 7.86 -0.85
C GLU A 37 18.10 6.81 -1.26
N PHE A 38 18.53 5.76 -1.96
CA PHE A 38 17.64 4.69 -2.41
C PHE A 38 18.14 3.34 -1.90
N ILE A 39 17.41 2.77 -0.94
CA ILE A 39 17.70 1.50 -0.32
C ILE A 39 16.87 0.43 -1.02
N ILE A 40 17.53 -0.51 -1.68
CA ILE A 40 16.88 -1.66 -2.35
C ILE A 40 17.30 -2.93 -1.63
N VAL A 41 16.31 -3.67 -1.11
CA VAL A 41 16.52 -4.99 -0.50
C VAL A 41 16.06 -6.06 -1.49
N ASN A 42 16.99 -6.81 -2.03
CA ASN A 42 16.71 -8.04 -2.76
C ASN A 42 16.46 -9.16 -1.75
N ASP A 43 15.20 -9.48 -1.52
CA ASP A 43 14.73 -10.41 -0.49
C ASP A 43 14.79 -11.87 -0.97
N GLY A 44 15.99 -12.30 -1.37
CA GLY A 44 16.28 -13.67 -1.75
C GLY A 44 15.71 -14.08 -3.11
N SER A 45 15.74 -13.19 -4.12
CA SER A 45 15.33 -13.55 -5.48
C SER A 45 16.04 -14.78 -5.99
N THR A 46 15.27 -15.67 -6.61
CA THR A 46 15.74 -16.92 -7.22
C THR A 46 15.99 -16.76 -8.73
N GLU A 47 15.59 -15.65 -9.33
CA GLU A 47 15.81 -15.31 -10.72
C GLU A 47 17.11 -14.51 -10.88
N ASP A 48 18.05 -15.03 -11.68
CA ASP A 48 19.36 -14.38 -11.92
C ASP A 48 19.19 -12.97 -12.52
N SER A 49 18.22 -12.80 -13.42
CA SER A 49 17.95 -11.52 -14.07
C SER A 49 17.64 -10.36 -13.09
N THR A 50 16.98 -10.64 -11.96
CA THR A 50 16.74 -9.66 -10.91
C THR A 50 18.04 -9.24 -10.25
N ARG A 51 18.90 -10.20 -9.89
CA ARG A 51 20.19 -9.91 -9.27
C ARG A 51 21.14 -9.18 -10.21
N GLU A 52 21.29 -9.68 -11.43
CA GLU A 52 22.11 -9.04 -12.47
C GLU A 52 21.74 -7.59 -12.72
N PHE A 53 20.43 -7.30 -12.80
CA PHE A 53 19.96 -5.93 -12.93
C PHE A 53 20.35 -5.07 -11.75
N LEU A 54 20.12 -5.52 -10.51
CA LEU A 54 20.43 -4.77 -9.30
C LEU A 54 21.93 -4.52 -9.16
N ASP A 55 22.78 -5.52 -9.48
CA ASP A 55 24.24 -5.39 -9.48
C ASP A 55 24.77 -4.44 -10.57
N SER A 56 24.00 -4.20 -11.64
CA SER A 56 24.34 -3.28 -12.71
C SER A 56 24.08 -1.79 -12.40
N ILE A 57 23.41 -1.48 -11.29
CA ILE A 57 23.08 -0.10 -10.94
C ILE A 57 24.32 0.62 -10.43
N THR A 58 24.70 1.72 -11.08
CA THR A 58 25.90 2.51 -10.75
C THR A 58 25.59 3.88 -10.14
N ASP A 59 24.32 4.26 -9.98
CA ASP A 59 23.95 5.54 -9.36
C ASP A 59 24.39 5.59 -7.90
N PRO A 60 25.19 6.60 -7.49
CA PRO A 60 25.75 6.67 -6.15
C PRO A 60 24.70 6.86 -5.03
N ARG A 61 23.47 7.23 -5.38
CA ARG A 61 22.36 7.34 -4.42
C ARG A 61 21.78 5.97 -4.04
N VAL A 62 22.07 4.92 -4.84
CA VAL A 62 21.51 3.58 -4.66
C VAL A 62 22.41 2.71 -3.81
N ARG A 63 21.79 2.03 -2.86
CA ARG A 63 22.43 0.98 -2.05
C ARG A 63 21.61 -0.30 -2.13
N VAL A 64 22.17 -1.34 -2.73
CA VAL A 64 21.54 -2.64 -2.86
C VAL A 64 22.02 -3.58 -1.77
N PHE A 65 21.08 -4.32 -1.16
CA PHE A 65 21.37 -5.37 -0.19
C PHE A 65 20.76 -6.69 -0.68
N HIS A 66 21.56 -7.73 -0.76
CA HIS A 66 21.11 -9.07 -1.11
C HIS A 66 20.98 -9.90 0.17
N GLU A 67 19.73 -10.20 0.55
CA GLU A 67 19.41 -10.90 1.79
C GLU A 67 18.73 -12.24 1.49
N PRO A 68 18.80 -13.22 2.40
CA PRO A 68 17.91 -14.38 2.36
C PRO A 68 16.45 -13.93 2.43
N ASN A 69 15.54 -14.67 1.80
CA ASN A 69 14.10 -14.35 1.82
C ASN A 69 13.57 -14.30 3.26
N ARG A 70 13.13 -13.10 3.67
CA ARG A 70 12.57 -12.78 5.00
C ARG A 70 11.07 -12.46 4.91
N GLY A 71 10.52 -12.47 3.70
CA GLY A 71 9.17 -11.97 3.40
C GLY A 71 9.07 -10.44 3.45
N THR A 72 7.92 -9.91 3.03
CA THR A 72 7.72 -8.45 2.86
C THR A 72 8.04 -7.65 4.11
N ALA A 73 7.51 -8.03 5.27
CA ALA A 73 7.78 -7.39 6.56
C ALA A 73 9.26 -7.48 6.95
N GLY A 74 9.87 -8.65 6.79
CA GLY A 74 11.26 -8.87 7.16
C GLY A 74 12.23 -8.08 6.30
N GLY A 75 12.03 -8.07 4.98
CA GLY A 75 12.81 -7.27 4.04
C GLY A 75 12.64 -5.77 4.27
N SER A 76 11.39 -5.32 4.49
CA SER A 76 11.10 -3.91 4.82
C SER A 76 11.78 -3.47 6.13
N ASN A 77 11.69 -4.27 7.19
CA ASN A 77 12.35 -3.97 8.46
C ASN A 77 13.88 -3.97 8.36
N PHE A 78 14.45 -4.87 7.55
CA PHE A 78 15.88 -4.84 7.25
C PHE A 78 16.26 -3.52 6.56
N GLY A 79 15.49 -3.12 5.53
CA GLY A 79 15.72 -1.87 4.82
C GLY A 79 15.55 -0.62 5.70
N LEU A 80 14.56 -0.60 6.61
CA LEU A 80 14.35 0.48 7.57
C LEU A 80 15.60 0.76 8.43
N GLN A 81 16.34 -0.27 8.82
CA GLN A 81 17.57 -0.12 9.61
C GLN A 81 18.70 0.62 8.83
N HIS A 82 18.58 0.64 7.50
CA HIS A 82 19.54 1.29 6.62
C HIS A 82 19.11 2.67 6.14
N CYS A 83 17.85 3.07 6.38
CA CYS A 83 17.30 4.38 6.08
C CYS A 83 17.82 5.42 7.08
N LYS A 84 18.45 6.50 6.58
CA LYS A 84 19.15 7.50 7.42
C LYS A 84 18.54 8.90 7.33
N ARG A 85 17.58 9.11 6.44
CA ARG A 85 16.99 10.41 6.19
C ARG A 85 15.78 10.65 7.09
N LYS A 86 15.34 11.92 7.16
CA LYS A 86 14.17 12.38 7.94
C LYS A 86 12.88 11.67 7.57
N TYR A 87 12.70 11.43 6.26
CA TYR A 87 11.51 10.76 5.72
C TYR A 87 11.86 9.48 5.01
N ILE A 88 10.89 8.58 4.96
CA ILE A 88 10.97 7.35 4.18
C ILE A 88 9.84 7.36 3.14
N ALA A 89 10.20 7.17 1.87
CA ALA A 89 9.28 6.95 0.77
C ALA A 89 9.24 5.45 0.43
N ARG A 90 8.10 4.80 0.60
CA ARG A 90 7.93 3.40 0.19
C ARG A 90 7.78 3.30 -1.31
N MET A 91 8.35 2.25 -1.90
CA MET A 91 8.22 1.94 -3.32
C MET A 91 8.13 0.43 -3.51
N ASP A 92 7.14 -0.03 -4.27
CA ASP A 92 7.03 -1.43 -4.66
C ASP A 92 7.81 -1.69 -5.97
N ALA A 93 8.30 -2.91 -6.14
CA ALA A 93 9.26 -3.26 -7.21
C ALA A 93 8.62 -3.40 -8.61
N ASP A 94 7.30 -3.25 -8.71
CA ASP A 94 6.51 -3.38 -9.94
C ASP A 94 5.68 -2.14 -10.29
N ASP A 95 5.73 -1.10 -9.45
CA ASP A 95 4.97 0.14 -9.59
C ASP A 95 5.80 1.26 -10.26
N ILE A 96 5.16 2.42 -10.52
CA ILE A 96 5.82 3.60 -11.10
C ILE A 96 5.55 4.82 -10.23
N SER A 97 6.61 5.49 -9.79
CA SER A 97 6.56 6.79 -9.11
C SER A 97 6.57 7.92 -10.13
N LEU A 98 5.56 8.83 -10.11
CA LEU A 98 5.56 9.97 -11.02
C LEU A 98 6.64 11.00 -10.63
N PRO A 99 7.18 11.78 -11.58
CA PRO A 99 8.42 12.55 -11.39
C PRO A 99 8.42 13.53 -10.21
N THR A 100 7.27 14.09 -9.83
CA THR A 100 7.16 15.09 -8.76
C THR A 100 6.76 14.50 -7.40
N ARG A 101 6.57 13.17 -7.30
CA ARG A 101 6.04 12.53 -6.09
C ARG A 101 6.85 12.87 -4.83
N LEU A 102 8.18 12.67 -4.86
CA LEU A 102 9.00 12.90 -3.68
C LEU A 102 9.00 14.37 -3.27
N ALA A 103 9.06 15.29 -4.23
CA ALA A 103 9.03 16.73 -3.97
C ALA A 103 7.73 17.15 -3.30
N GLU A 104 6.58 16.76 -3.86
CA GLU A 104 5.27 17.13 -3.36
C GLU A 104 4.96 16.53 -1.99
N GLN A 105 5.35 15.26 -1.75
CA GLN A 105 5.18 14.62 -0.44
C GLN A 105 6.13 15.24 0.60
N TYR A 106 7.38 15.56 0.23
CA TYR A 106 8.34 16.22 1.10
C TYR A 106 7.83 17.60 1.55
N GLU A 107 7.43 18.44 0.59
CA GLU A 107 6.89 19.78 0.87
C GLU A 107 5.65 19.71 1.78
N PHE A 108 4.74 18.79 1.49
CA PHE A 108 3.55 18.59 2.33
C PHE A 108 3.91 18.21 3.76
N MET A 109 4.86 17.30 3.96
CA MET A 109 5.27 16.87 5.30
C MET A 109 6.02 17.94 6.08
N GLU A 110 6.75 18.84 5.40
CA GLU A 110 7.46 19.96 6.06
C GLU A 110 6.48 20.98 6.65
N VAL A 111 5.34 21.23 5.97
CA VAL A 111 4.36 22.22 6.44
C VAL A 111 3.25 21.62 7.31
N ASN A 112 3.20 20.29 7.46
CA ASN A 112 2.23 19.57 8.30
C ASN A 112 2.95 18.68 9.32
N PRO A 113 3.48 19.24 10.42
CA PRO A 113 4.29 18.50 11.39
C PRO A 113 3.51 17.43 12.17
N ASP A 114 2.21 17.53 12.25
CA ASP A 114 1.28 16.60 12.89
C ASP A 114 0.94 15.38 12.03
N VAL A 115 1.30 15.40 10.74
CA VAL A 115 1.11 14.25 9.84
C VAL A 115 2.25 13.26 10.02
N SER A 116 1.91 12.02 10.37
CA SER A 116 2.84 10.89 10.51
C SER A 116 3.14 10.22 9.17
N LEU A 117 2.12 10.09 8.31
CA LEU A 117 2.17 9.38 7.04
C LEU A 117 1.27 10.05 6.00
N VAL A 118 1.80 10.26 4.78
CA VAL A 118 1.06 10.76 3.63
C VAL A 118 1.17 9.80 2.45
N GLY A 119 0.03 9.46 1.85
CA GLY A 119 -0.07 8.77 0.56
C GLY A 119 -0.40 9.73 -0.58
N THR A 120 -0.76 9.18 -1.73
CA THR A 120 -1.23 9.95 -2.91
C THR A 120 -2.46 9.29 -3.53
N GLN A 121 -3.13 10.00 -4.44
CA GLN A 121 -4.03 9.33 -5.36
C GLN A 121 -3.20 8.47 -6.31
N LEU A 122 -3.85 7.48 -6.90
CA LEU A 122 -3.16 6.52 -7.76
C LEU A 122 -3.96 6.19 -9.02
N GLN A 123 -3.24 5.74 -10.03
CA GLN A 123 -3.79 5.11 -11.20
C GLN A 123 -3.43 3.63 -11.19
N ILE A 124 -4.42 2.74 -11.28
CA ILE A 124 -4.17 1.31 -11.49
C ILE A 124 -3.80 1.11 -12.94
N ILE A 125 -2.64 0.52 -13.21
CA ILE A 125 -2.13 0.25 -14.56
C ILE A 125 -2.01 -1.26 -14.81
N GLY A 126 -2.17 -1.66 -16.08
CA GLY A 126 -1.85 -2.99 -16.59
C GLY A 126 -0.47 -3.03 -17.24
N GLU A 127 -0.23 -4.05 -18.07
CA GLU A 127 1.03 -4.20 -18.83
C GLU A 127 1.29 -3.02 -19.77
N GLU A 128 0.25 -2.50 -20.43
CA GLU A 128 0.33 -1.39 -21.40
C GLU A 128 0.29 0.00 -20.76
N ASN A 129 0.40 0.11 -19.44
CA ASN A 129 0.27 1.35 -18.67
C ASN A 129 -1.06 2.11 -18.86
N LEU A 130 -2.05 1.48 -19.48
CA LEU A 130 -3.42 1.97 -19.50
C LEU A 130 -4.08 1.68 -18.16
N GLY A 131 -4.80 2.65 -17.59
CA GLY A 131 -5.19 2.51 -16.21
C GLY A 131 -6.52 3.15 -15.82
N ILE A 132 -6.90 2.86 -14.59
CA ILE A 132 -8.11 3.34 -13.93
C ILE A 132 -7.69 4.20 -12.74
N GLU A 133 -8.16 5.44 -12.70
CA GLU A 133 -7.92 6.33 -11.57
C GLU A 133 -8.66 5.81 -10.32
N VAL A 134 -7.96 5.81 -9.20
CA VAL A 134 -8.51 5.48 -7.89
C VAL A 134 -8.40 6.68 -6.98
N GLN A 135 -9.53 7.04 -6.38
CA GLN A 135 -9.60 8.13 -5.41
C GLN A 135 -9.63 7.56 -3.99
N LEU A 136 -8.66 7.94 -3.20
CA LEU A 136 -8.56 7.64 -1.78
C LEU A 136 -9.01 8.85 -0.95
N PRO A 137 -9.53 8.65 0.27
CA PRO A 137 -9.86 9.76 1.17
C PRO A 137 -8.60 10.55 1.52
N THR A 138 -8.73 11.86 1.73
CA THR A 138 -7.62 12.78 2.01
C THR A 138 -7.43 13.08 3.49
N GLU A 139 -8.51 13.00 4.27
CA GLU A 139 -8.53 13.41 5.67
C GLU A 139 -8.35 12.24 6.63
N HIS A 140 -7.61 12.47 7.73
CA HIS A 140 -7.26 11.47 8.74
C HIS A 140 -8.46 10.65 9.19
N GLU A 141 -9.52 11.28 9.67
CA GLU A 141 -10.70 10.61 10.21
C GLU A 141 -11.34 9.65 9.18
N THR A 142 -11.41 10.09 7.92
CA THR A 142 -11.98 9.28 6.85
C THR A 142 -11.06 8.12 6.48
N ILE A 143 -9.74 8.36 6.43
CA ILE A 143 -8.72 7.32 6.17
C ILE A 143 -8.76 6.28 7.29
N TYR A 144 -8.67 6.72 8.54
CA TYR A 144 -8.59 5.84 9.71
C TYR A 144 -9.87 5.01 9.86
N ASN A 145 -11.04 5.62 9.68
CA ASN A 145 -12.32 4.90 9.67
C ASN A 145 -12.41 3.89 8.52
N ALA A 146 -11.88 4.22 7.34
CA ALA A 146 -11.81 3.26 6.22
C ALA A 146 -10.96 2.04 6.62
N LEU A 147 -9.79 2.25 7.23
CA LEU A 147 -8.92 1.17 7.72
C LEU A 147 -9.64 0.31 8.77
N LEU A 148 -10.30 0.92 9.77
CA LEU A 148 -11.06 0.21 10.81
C LEU A 148 -12.25 -0.59 10.28
N THR A 149 -12.80 -0.21 9.14
CA THR A 149 -13.91 -0.92 8.46
C THR A 149 -13.44 -1.85 7.33
N LEU A 150 -12.12 -2.04 7.22
CA LEU A 150 -11.48 -2.88 6.20
C LEU A 150 -11.81 -2.41 4.77
N ASP A 151 -11.86 -1.10 4.58
CA ASP A 151 -11.94 -0.44 3.28
C ASP A 151 -10.62 0.27 2.97
N HIS A 152 -10.32 0.50 1.70
CA HIS A 152 -9.05 1.11 1.30
C HIS A 152 -9.00 2.59 1.66
N GLY A 153 -8.12 2.93 2.61
CA GLY A 153 -7.79 4.29 2.99
C GLY A 153 -6.47 4.78 2.42
N MET A 154 -5.52 3.87 2.20
CA MET A 154 -4.15 4.16 1.77
C MET A 154 -3.63 3.10 0.80
N ASN A 155 -2.54 3.43 0.08
CA ASN A 155 -1.79 2.48 -0.75
C ASN A 155 -0.33 2.45 -0.28
N HIS A 156 0.19 1.26 0.01
CA HIS A 156 1.51 1.06 0.61
C HIS A 156 2.65 1.61 -0.27
N GLY A 157 2.66 1.29 -1.56
CA GLY A 157 3.71 1.72 -2.50
C GLY A 157 3.82 3.24 -2.63
N SER A 158 2.72 3.98 -2.37
CA SER A 158 2.71 5.45 -2.44
C SER A 158 3.02 6.14 -1.10
N CYS A 159 3.23 5.40 -0.01
CA CYS A 159 3.41 5.98 1.32
C CYS A 159 4.73 6.72 1.48
N PHE A 160 4.66 7.81 2.24
CA PHE A 160 5.78 8.65 2.65
C PHE A 160 5.57 9.02 4.12
N TYR A 161 6.52 8.71 4.99
CA TYR A 161 6.33 8.81 6.43
C TYR A 161 7.56 9.26 7.18
N ARG A 162 7.36 9.74 8.43
CA ARG A 162 8.45 10.15 9.31
C ARG A 162 9.26 8.96 9.78
N ASN A 163 10.58 9.00 9.55
CA ASN A 163 11.47 7.92 9.94
C ASN A 163 11.46 7.71 11.47
N GLU A 164 11.46 8.77 12.26
CA GLU A 164 11.40 8.68 13.72
C GLU A 164 10.15 7.92 14.20
N LEU A 165 8.96 8.21 13.64
CA LEU A 165 7.70 7.59 14.07
C LEU A 165 7.59 6.12 13.67
N ILE A 166 8.06 5.74 12.47
CA ILE A 166 8.05 4.31 12.09
C ILE A 166 9.03 3.50 12.96
N GLN A 167 10.15 4.08 13.39
CA GLN A 167 11.06 3.44 14.33
C GLN A 167 10.45 3.34 15.73
N GLU A 168 9.77 4.39 16.20
CA GLU A 168 9.07 4.42 17.49
C GLU A 168 8.01 3.32 17.60
N ILE A 169 7.19 3.14 16.57
CA ILE A 169 6.17 2.07 16.56
C ILE A 169 6.76 0.67 16.29
N GLY A 170 8.08 0.54 16.12
CA GLY A 170 8.78 -0.74 15.94
C GLY A 170 8.75 -1.31 14.52
N GLY A 171 8.49 -0.48 13.52
CA GLY A 171 8.51 -0.87 12.10
C GLY A 171 7.29 -1.71 11.70
N TYR A 172 7.50 -2.58 10.73
CA TYR A 172 6.50 -3.53 10.23
C TYR A 172 6.41 -4.75 11.14
N TRP A 173 5.22 -5.18 11.45
CA TRP A 173 5.01 -6.28 12.39
C TRP A 173 5.34 -7.64 11.77
N LYS A 174 6.23 -8.41 12.40
CA LYS A 174 6.76 -9.68 11.88
C LYS A 174 5.77 -10.84 11.92
N VAL A 175 4.67 -10.70 12.66
CA VAL A 175 3.62 -11.73 12.76
C VAL A 175 2.85 -11.89 11.46
N HIS A 176 2.78 -10.84 10.66
CA HIS A 176 2.08 -10.87 9.38
C HIS A 176 2.93 -11.56 8.31
N LYS A 177 2.50 -12.73 7.86
CA LYS A 177 3.10 -13.40 6.70
C LYS A 177 2.87 -12.62 5.41
N PHE A 178 1.82 -11.81 5.37
CA PHE A 178 1.38 -11.03 4.19
C PHE A 178 0.70 -9.75 4.64
N HIS A 179 0.97 -8.62 3.96
CA HIS A 179 0.30 -7.34 4.17
C HIS A 179 0.44 -6.76 5.59
N ASP A 180 1.66 -6.59 5.98
CA ASP A 180 2.17 -5.86 7.12
C ASP A 180 1.85 -4.36 7.09
N ASP A 181 1.39 -3.86 5.94
CA ASP A 181 1.03 -2.47 5.69
C ASP A 181 -0.20 -2.01 6.47
N TRP A 182 -1.23 -2.86 6.60
CA TRP A 182 -2.48 -2.48 7.25
C TRP A 182 -2.30 -2.17 8.74
N ASP A 183 -1.56 -2.99 9.44
CA ASP A 183 -1.18 -2.77 10.83
C ASP A 183 -0.32 -1.52 10.99
N MET A 184 0.66 -1.33 10.11
CA MET A 184 1.52 -0.15 10.09
C MET A 184 0.70 1.13 9.91
N PHE A 185 -0.28 1.17 9.00
CA PHE A 185 -1.15 2.33 8.83
C PHE A 185 -1.94 2.67 10.09
N LEU A 186 -2.51 1.66 10.76
CA LEU A 186 -3.26 1.88 12.00
C LEU A 186 -2.35 2.44 13.09
N ARG A 187 -1.17 1.85 13.33
CA ARG A 187 -0.21 2.35 14.33
C ARG A 187 0.33 3.74 14.00
N MET A 188 0.62 4.03 12.73
CA MET A 188 1.01 5.38 12.30
C MET A 188 -0.12 6.40 12.51
N GLY A 189 -1.38 5.98 12.34
CA GLY A 189 -2.56 6.80 12.62
C GLY A 189 -2.82 7.03 14.11
N GLU A 190 -2.24 6.22 14.99
CA GLU A 190 -2.32 6.39 16.46
C GLU A 190 -1.28 7.39 17.00
N VAL A 191 -0.14 7.54 16.30
CA VAL A 191 0.95 8.45 16.71
C VAL A 191 0.97 9.76 15.94
N GLY A 192 0.12 9.93 14.93
CA GLY A 192 0.00 11.16 14.15
C GLY A 192 -1.14 11.09 13.13
N ARG A 193 -1.33 12.14 12.36
CA ARG A 193 -2.40 12.16 11.34
C ARG A 193 -1.97 11.42 10.07
N LEU A 194 -2.91 10.72 9.46
CA LEU A 194 -2.80 10.17 8.11
C LEU A 194 -3.37 11.17 7.09
N ALA A 195 -2.77 11.23 5.91
CA ALA A 195 -3.25 12.06 4.81
C ALA A 195 -3.04 11.35 3.46
N ASN A 196 -3.76 11.78 2.42
CA ASN A 196 -3.41 11.50 1.02
C ASN A 196 -3.43 12.82 0.24
N LEU A 197 -2.38 13.09 -0.54
CA LEU A 197 -2.39 14.19 -1.49
C LEU A 197 -3.53 14.00 -2.50
N PRO A 198 -4.23 15.05 -2.93
CA PRO A 198 -5.36 14.95 -3.88
C PRO A 198 -4.92 14.70 -5.33
N LYS A 199 -3.63 14.53 -5.57
CA LYS A 199 -3.01 14.39 -6.89
C LYS A 199 -2.56 12.96 -7.15
N ILE A 200 -2.72 12.48 -8.39
CA ILE A 200 -2.16 11.19 -8.83
C ILE A 200 -0.66 11.37 -9.01
N LEU A 201 0.12 10.72 -8.14
CA LEU A 201 1.59 10.73 -8.18
C LEU A 201 2.17 9.32 -8.20
N PHE A 202 1.32 8.30 -8.32
CA PHE A 202 1.71 6.90 -8.27
C PHE A 202 0.87 6.05 -9.22
N HIS A 203 1.54 5.18 -9.97
CA HIS A 203 0.91 4.17 -10.79
C HIS A 203 1.09 2.80 -10.15
N TYR A 204 -0.01 2.23 -9.68
CA TYR A 204 -0.08 0.91 -9.07
C TYR A 204 -0.32 -0.15 -10.14
N ARG A 205 0.62 -1.10 -10.27
CA ARG A 205 0.51 -2.16 -11.28
C ARG A 205 -0.35 -3.32 -10.78
N THR A 206 -1.23 -3.79 -11.65
CA THR A 206 -2.01 -4.99 -11.41
C THR A 206 -1.90 -5.93 -12.59
N LEU A 207 -1.57 -7.18 -12.31
CA LEU A 207 -1.36 -8.20 -13.32
C LEU A 207 -2.36 -9.34 -13.14
N PRO A 208 -2.88 -9.92 -14.24
CA PRO A 208 -3.66 -11.15 -14.16
C PRO A 208 -2.79 -12.26 -13.55
N GLY A 209 -3.21 -12.83 -12.41
CA GLY A 209 -2.46 -13.88 -11.71
C GLY A 209 -1.57 -13.41 -10.56
N SER A 210 -1.54 -12.11 -10.23
CA SER A 210 -0.84 -11.64 -9.03
C SER A 210 -1.31 -12.38 -7.76
N LEU A 211 -0.42 -12.51 -6.77
CA LEU A 211 -0.59 -13.26 -5.50
C LEU A 211 -1.89 -12.95 -4.72
N VAL A 212 -2.52 -11.83 -5.03
CA VAL A 212 -3.73 -11.33 -4.39
C VAL A 212 -4.95 -12.25 -4.57
N GLY A 213 -5.00 -13.06 -5.65
CA GLY A 213 -6.18 -13.87 -5.95
C GLY A 213 -6.34 -15.15 -5.12
N SER A 214 -5.25 -15.81 -4.72
CA SER A 214 -5.29 -17.13 -4.07
C SER A 214 -5.28 -17.08 -2.54
N ARG A 215 -4.75 -16.00 -1.94
CA ARG A 215 -4.58 -15.88 -0.48
C ARG A 215 -5.45 -14.79 0.15
N TRP A 216 -6.44 -14.28 -0.56
CA TRP A 216 -7.26 -13.15 -0.15
C TRP A 216 -8.01 -13.37 1.17
N ARG A 217 -8.41 -14.62 1.47
CA ARG A 217 -9.06 -14.95 2.74
C ARG A 217 -8.08 -14.77 3.90
N GLU A 218 -6.90 -15.38 3.80
CA GLU A 218 -5.85 -15.30 4.82
C GLU A 218 -5.46 -13.84 5.08
N MET A 219 -5.21 -13.07 4.02
CA MET A 219 -4.94 -11.63 4.13
C MET A 219 -6.04 -10.89 4.90
N ARG A 220 -7.31 -11.18 4.60
CA ARG A 220 -8.44 -10.53 5.25
C ARG A 220 -8.52 -10.84 6.75
N GLU A 221 -8.18 -12.05 7.15
CA GLU A 221 -8.12 -12.45 8.55
C GLU A 221 -7.02 -11.68 9.30
N TYR A 222 -5.84 -11.48 8.68
CA TYR A 222 -4.79 -10.62 9.23
C TYR A 222 -5.20 -9.15 9.33
N PHE A 223 -5.90 -8.60 8.33
CA PHE A 223 -6.45 -7.25 8.46
C PHE A 223 -7.46 -7.13 9.61
N GLN A 224 -8.31 -8.14 9.81
CA GLN A 224 -9.23 -8.16 10.95
C GLN A 224 -8.47 -8.21 12.28
N TYR A 225 -7.36 -8.93 12.33
CA TYR A 225 -6.48 -8.98 13.49
C TYR A 225 -5.88 -7.61 13.79
N SER A 226 -5.30 -6.94 12.79
CA SER A 226 -4.76 -5.58 12.94
C SER A 226 -5.83 -4.58 13.45
N VAL A 227 -7.06 -4.70 12.95
CA VAL A 227 -8.19 -3.86 13.42
C VAL A 227 -8.58 -4.19 14.85
N ASP A 228 -8.58 -5.47 15.28
CA ASP A 228 -8.84 -5.86 16.66
C ASP A 228 -7.76 -5.29 17.58
N CYS A 229 -6.48 -5.41 17.22
CA CYS A 229 -5.37 -4.83 17.96
C CYS A 229 -5.51 -3.31 18.13
N ALA A 230 -5.82 -2.58 17.05
CA ALA A 230 -6.04 -1.14 17.13
C ALA A 230 -7.20 -0.75 18.04
N LYS A 231 -8.33 -1.48 17.99
CA LYS A 231 -9.47 -1.27 18.88
C LYS A 231 -9.14 -1.55 20.34
N ARG A 232 -8.36 -2.59 20.61
CA ARG A 232 -7.91 -2.93 21.96
C ARG A 232 -6.96 -1.87 22.50
N ARG A 233 -5.99 -1.41 21.73
CA ARG A 233 -5.10 -0.28 22.12
C ARG A 233 -5.91 0.96 22.47
N ALA A 234 -6.87 1.34 21.61
CA ALA A 234 -7.76 2.47 21.85
C ALA A 234 -8.62 2.33 23.14
N ALA A 235 -8.95 1.08 23.52
CA ALA A 235 -9.69 0.76 24.76
C ALA A 235 -8.79 0.56 25.99
N GLY A 236 -7.47 0.69 25.87
CA GLY A 236 -6.50 0.41 26.94
C GLY A 236 -6.43 -1.07 27.32
N GLN A 237 -6.79 -1.97 26.40
CA GLN A 237 -6.77 -3.41 26.59
C GLN A 237 -5.51 -4.03 25.96
N SER A 238 -5.02 -5.15 26.51
CA SER A 238 -3.95 -5.92 25.88
C SER A 238 -4.41 -6.51 24.54
N GLU A 239 -3.51 -6.54 23.57
CA GLU A 239 -3.72 -7.26 22.32
C GLU A 239 -3.83 -8.76 22.57
N LEU A 240 -4.61 -9.47 21.76
CA LEU A 240 -4.64 -10.92 21.76
C LEU A 240 -3.42 -11.48 21.02
N GLU A 241 -2.96 -12.65 21.42
CA GLU A 241 -2.03 -13.39 20.57
C GLU A 241 -2.73 -13.81 19.26
N PRO A 242 -1.99 -13.88 18.14
CA PRO A 242 -2.57 -14.22 16.83
C PRO A 242 -3.40 -15.51 16.85
N GLU A 243 -2.88 -16.55 17.49
CA GLU A 243 -3.54 -17.86 17.60
C GLU A 243 -4.88 -17.77 18.34
N GLU A 244 -4.93 -16.98 19.41
CA GLU A 244 -6.14 -16.74 20.19
C GLU A 244 -7.19 -15.99 19.34
N PHE A 245 -6.77 -14.94 18.65
CA PHE A 245 -7.67 -14.19 17.75
C PHE A 245 -8.22 -15.08 16.63
N PHE A 246 -7.37 -15.84 15.95
CA PHE A 246 -7.81 -16.72 14.84
C PHE A 246 -8.73 -17.84 15.34
N ALA A 247 -8.54 -18.34 16.56
CA ALA A 247 -9.48 -19.28 17.20
C ALA A 247 -10.88 -18.64 17.37
N THR A 248 -10.96 -17.35 17.72
CA THR A 248 -12.27 -16.66 17.81
C THR A 248 -12.97 -16.57 16.46
N LEU A 249 -12.22 -16.33 15.36
CA LEU A 249 -12.77 -16.32 14.00
C LEU A 249 -13.30 -17.71 13.60
N ALA A 250 -12.57 -18.77 13.93
CA ALA A 250 -12.95 -20.14 13.62
C ALA A 250 -14.24 -20.57 14.33
N ASN A 251 -14.49 -20.05 15.54
CA ASN A 251 -15.65 -20.36 16.37
C ASN A 251 -16.91 -19.54 16.03
N ARG A 252 -16.85 -18.62 15.05
CA ARG A 252 -18.03 -17.85 14.62
C ARG A 252 -19.11 -18.75 14.00
N PRO A 253 -20.40 -18.41 14.15
CA PRO A 253 -21.50 -19.13 13.51
C PRO A 253 -21.25 -19.34 12.01
N TRP A 254 -21.59 -20.51 11.50
CA TRP A 254 -21.32 -20.86 10.10
C TRP A 254 -21.94 -19.88 9.10
N LEU A 255 -23.13 -19.34 9.40
CA LEU A 255 -23.80 -18.35 8.54
C LEU A 255 -23.00 -17.04 8.45
N THR A 256 -22.45 -16.55 9.55
CA THR A 256 -21.56 -15.38 9.59
C THR A 256 -20.33 -15.63 8.70
N ARG A 257 -19.69 -16.79 8.86
CA ARG A 257 -18.53 -17.19 8.08
C ARG A 257 -18.85 -17.30 6.59
N ALA A 258 -20.05 -17.80 6.23
CA ALA A 258 -20.51 -17.90 4.83
C ALA A 258 -20.70 -16.50 4.20
N ILE A 259 -21.34 -15.58 4.92
CA ILE A 259 -21.55 -14.20 4.45
C ILE A 259 -20.21 -13.47 4.29
N GLU A 260 -19.31 -13.60 5.27
CA GLU A 260 -17.96 -13.05 5.17
C GLU A 260 -17.20 -13.61 3.97
N SER A 261 -17.28 -14.92 3.74
CA SER A 261 -16.67 -15.60 2.59
C SER A 261 -17.18 -15.10 1.24
N LEU A 262 -18.49 -14.88 1.11
CA LEU A 262 -19.06 -14.26 -0.09
C LEU A 262 -18.57 -12.83 -0.31
N GLY A 263 -18.45 -12.06 0.77
CA GLY A 263 -17.90 -10.72 0.71
C GLY A 263 -16.42 -10.69 0.31
N ILE A 264 -15.61 -11.63 0.79
CA ILE A 264 -14.20 -11.79 0.42
C ILE A 264 -14.09 -12.20 -1.05
N TYR A 265 -14.91 -13.17 -1.48
CA TYR A 265 -14.96 -13.62 -2.86
C TYR A 265 -15.34 -12.48 -3.83
N SER A 266 -16.36 -11.68 -3.47
CA SER A 266 -16.77 -10.50 -4.24
C SER A 266 -15.59 -9.53 -4.45
N LEU A 267 -14.81 -9.27 -3.41
CA LEU A 267 -13.67 -8.37 -3.48
C LEU A 267 -12.53 -8.93 -4.36
N ALA A 268 -12.27 -10.23 -4.27
CA ALA A 268 -11.32 -10.91 -5.14
C ALA A 268 -11.74 -10.80 -6.62
N GLN A 269 -13.02 -11.08 -6.93
CA GLN A 269 -13.56 -10.95 -8.29
C GLN A 269 -13.47 -9.51 -8.80
N TYR A 270 -13.69 -8.51 -7.95
CA TYR A 270 -13.54 -7.11 -8.33
C TYR A 270 -12.08 -6.78 -8.72
N ARG A 271 -11.08 -7.25 -7.96
CA ARG A 271 -9.66 -7.00 -8.27
C ARG A 271 -9.23 -7.69 -9.56
N ILE A 272 -9.63 -8.95 -9.75
CA ILE A 272 -9.38 -9.68 -11.00
C ILE A 272 -10.05 -8.94 -12.18
N ALA A 273 -11.28 -8.47 -12.01
CA ALA A 273 -11.98 -7.71 -13.04
C ALA A 273 -11.23 -6.41 -13.40
N THR A 274 -10.69 -5.71 -12.40
CA THR A 274 -9.88 -4.51 -12.63
C THR A 274 -8.62 -4.84 -13.44
N ALA A 275 -7.91 -5.92 -13.09
CA ALA A 275 -6.74 -6.39 -13.84
C ALA A 275 -7.11 -6.78 -15.29
N GLU A 276 -8.22 -7.51 -15.49
CA GLU A 276 -8.71 -7.89 -16.82
C GLU A 276 -9.09 -6.67 -17.67
N ILE A 277 -9.72 -5.65 -17.06
CA ILE A 277 -10.05 -4.39 -17.75
C ILE A 277 -8.78 -3.63 -18.14
N CYS A 278 -7.81 -3.52 -17.25
CA CYS A 278 -6.52 -2.91 -17.53
C CYS A 278 -5.72 -3.68 -18.61
N ALA A 279 -5.89 -5.00 -18.68
CA ALA A 279 -5.33 -5.86 -19.74
C ALA A 279 -6.19 -5.89 -21.01
N GLN A 280 -7.08 -4.92 -21.24
CA GLN A 280 -8.01 -4.81 -22.40
C GLN A 280 -9.00 -5.98 -22.56
N GLN A 281 -9.12 -6.89 -21.60
CA GLN A 281 -10.10 -7.97 -21.59
C GLN A 281 -11.48 -7.48 -21.05
N LYS A 282 -11.99 -6.40 -21.61
CA LYS A 282 -13.14 -5.64 -21.09
C LYS A 282 -14.38 -6.49 -20.86
N LEU A 283 -14.73 -7.38 -21.79
CA LEU A 283 -15.93 -8.22 -21.66
C LEU A 283 -15.86 -9.15 -20.43
N ARG A 284 -14.70 -9.78 -20.21
CA ARG A 284 -14.46 -10.63 -19.02
C ARG A 284 -14.48 -9.80 -17.75
N GLY A 285 -13.80 -8.67 -17.74
CA GLY A 285 -13.73 -7.78 -16.58
C GLY A 285 -15.13 -7.28 -16.18
N TYR A 286 -15.94 -6.79 -17.11
CA TYR A 286 -17.30 -6.33 -16.80
C TYR A 286 -18.25 -7.47 -16.35
N SER A 287 -18.15 -8.67 -16.94
CA SER A 287 -18.93 -9.82 -16.47
C SER A 287 -18.57 -10.21 -15.02
N ARG A 288 -17.29 -10.16 -14.65
CA ARG A 288 -16.83 -10.37 -13.26
C ARG A 288 -17.30 -9.28 -12.31
N LEU A 289 -17.33 -8.02 -12.75
CA LEU A 289 -17.88 -6.93 -11.93
C LEU A 289 -19.35 -7.15 -11.61
N GLY A 290 -20.14 -7.57 -12.62
CA GLY A 290 -21.54 -7.94 -12.42
C GLY A 290 -21.70 -9.09 -11.42
N TRP A 291 -20.87 -10.11 -11.53
CA TRP A 291 -20.87 -11.24 -10.59
C TRP A 291 -20.44 -10.82 -9.17
N ALA A 292 -19.40 -10.00 -9.05
CA ALA A 292 -18.97 -9.45 -7.77
C ALA A 292 -20.07 -8.63 -7.08
N ALA A 293 -20.86 -7.88 -7.86
CA ALA A 293 -21.98 -7.10 -7.37
C ALA A 293 -23.10 -8.00 -6.83
N LEU A 294 -23.39 -9.10 -7.50
CA LEU A 294 -24.38 -10.10 -7.04
C LEU A 294 -23.95 -10.78 -5.73
N CYS A 295 -22.64 -11.08 -5.59
CA CYS A 295 -22.12 -11.71 -4.37
C CYS A 295 -22.13 -10.78 -3.15
N SER A 296 -22.07 -9.46 -3.33
CA SER A 296 -22.10 -8.48 -2.22
C SER A 296 -22.75 -7.15 -2.63
N PRO A 297 -24.10 -7.10 -2.71
CA PRO A 297 -24.82 -5.90 -3.14
C PRO A 297 -24.54 -4.68 -2.26
N LYS A 298 -24.46 -4.87 -0.94
CA LYS A 298 -24.20 -3.79 0.03
C LYS A 298 -22.85 -3.11 -0.22
N ARG A 299 -21.79 -3.90 -0.48
CA ARG A 299 -20.46 -3.35 -0.79
C ARG A 299 -20.44 -2.62 -2.12
N THR A 300 -21.09 -3.18 -3.12
CA THR A 300 -21.21 -2.56 -4.44
C THR A 300 -21.94 -1.22 -4.33
N PHE A 301 -23.04 -1.17 -3.61
CA PHE A 301 -23.79 0.06 -3.36
C PHE A 301 -22.93 1.12 -2.64
N ASN A 302 -22.27 0.74 -1.55
CA ASN A 302 -21.39 1.65 -0.81
C ASN A 302 -20.26 2.22 -1.69
N ARG A 303 -19.71 1.39 -2.58
CA ARG A 303 -18.65 1.79 -3.52
C ARG A 303 -19.15 2.76 -4.58
N ILE A 304 -20.32 2.52 -5.15
CA ILE A 304 -20.98 3.42 -6.09
C ILE A 304 -21.31 4.75 -5.40
N ALA A 305 -21.89 4.70 -4.20
CA ALA A 305 -22.20 5.91 -3.43
C ALA A 305 -20.94 6.74 -3.14
N ARG A 306 -19.81 6.10 -2.81
CA ARG A 306 -18.52 6.76 -2.59
C ARG A 306 -18.01 7.43 -3.87
N ILE A 307 -18.02 6.74 -5.01
CA ILE A 307 -17.61 7.30 -6.31
C ILE A 307 -18.47 8.52 -6.67
N LEU A 308 -19.77 8.44 -6.45
CA LEU A 308 -20.70 9.56 -6.72
C LEU A 308 -20.44 10.75 -5.78
N SER A 309 -20.15 10.51 -4.50
CA SER A 309 -19.83 11.57 -3.53
C SER A 309 -18.54 12.31 -3.88
N ILE A 310 -17.50 11.57 -4.28
CA ILE A 310 -16.20 12.12 -4.70
C ILE A 310 -16.36 12.97 -5.96
N ASN A 311 -17.10 12.47 -6.96
CA ASN A 311 -17.38 13.23 -8.18
C ASN A 311 -18.19 14.51 -7.92
N SER A 312 -19.09 14.49 -6.92
CA SER A 312 -19.83 15.66 -6.48
C SER A 312 -18.93 16.71 -5.83
N GLN A 313 -17.98 16.29 -4.99
CA GLN A 313 -17.01 17.20 -4.36
C GLN A 313 -16.06 17.82 -5.41
N ARG A 314 -15.56 17.05 -6.36
CA ARG A 314 -14.73 17.57 -7.48
C ARG A 314 -15.44 18.64 -8.30
N LYS A 315 -16.74 18.45 -8.60
CA LYS A 315 -17.52 19.45 -9.33
C LYS A 315 -17.69 20.74 -8.53
N LYS A 316 -17.79 20.65 -7.20
CA LYS A 316 -17.89 21.85 -6.34
C LYS A 316 -16.56 22.61 -6.25
N VAL A 317 -15.43 21.91 -6.21
CA VAL A 317 -14.09 22.54 -6.19
C VAL A 317 -13.81 23.19 -7.55
N ALA A 318 -14.06 22.52 -8.66
CA ALA A 318 -13.89 23.06 -10.02
C ALA A 318 -14.85 24.21 -10.39
N GLN A 319 -15.89 24.48 -9.58
CA GLN A 319 -16.78 25.62 -9.73
C GLN A 319 -16.40 26.79 -8.82
N ALA A 320 -15.46 26.58 -7.89
CA ALA A 320 -14.98 27.57 -6.93
C ALA A 320 -13.61 28.18 -7.33
N GLU A 321 -12.92 27.57 -8.31
CA GLU A 321 -11.77 28.11 -9.06
C GLU A 321 -12.23 28.86 -10.30
#